data_e7715a7c62d5beaa6df67d9327e7e87f
#
_entry.id   e7715a7c62d5beaa6df67d9327e7e87f
#
_cell.length_a   1.000
_cell.length_b   1.000
_cell.length_c   1.000
_cell.angle_alpha   90.00
_cell.angle_beta   90.00
_cell.angle_gamma   90.00
#
_symmetry.space_group_name_H-M   'P 1'
#
loop_
_entity.id
_entity.type
_entity.pdbx_description
1 polymer ?
#
loop_
_entity_poly.entity_id
_entity_poly.type
_entity_poly.pdbx_seq_one_letter_code
_entity_poly.pdbx_strand_id
1 'polypeptide(L)'
;MTIGLIGCTNAGKSTLFNTLIGTRRAIVTDIPGTTRDLISQSCVIGEIPCTLVDAPGLDEKSSELMMIESVIQQSDICIFLVNHLTGLQYQDSQIHDLILKSGKHGSTIMVVNKIDKYLTDNKLQVELMNYHVMGYQTVMGCSATKKYGIEELEEQLKKMMTALPHHTDIITPALPIDIAIIGKPNTGKSTLINTWSRKVVSRVSEVAGTTLDYVTTTVMIGKKHYTLYDTAGIKRRSKSAGLESIAYQKTIDMLKYVRPITLLLVDGSI
;
A
#
# COMPACT_ATOMS: atom_id res chain seq x y z
N MET A 1 -4.56 -11.05 3.80
CA MET A 1 -5.80 -10.24 3.88
C MET A 1 -5.76 -9.08 2.92
N THR A 2 -6.88 -8.80 2.26
CA THR A 2 -6.98 -7.70 1.29
C THR A 2 -7.97 -6.65 1.81
N ILE A 3 -7.56 -5.39 1.79
CA ILE A 3 -8.39 -4.24 2.18
C ILE A 3 -8.61 -3.38 0.94
N GLY A 4 -9.86 -3.25 0.50
CA GLY A 4 -10.24 -2.43 -0.64
C GLY A 4 -10.65 -1.02 -0.23
N LEU A 5 -10.03 0.01 -0.84
CA LEU A 5 -10.50 1.39 -0.75
C LEU A 5 -11.44 1.67 -1.91
N ILE A 6 -12.69 1.97 -1.61
CA ILE A 6 -13.75 2.23 -2.59
C ILE A 6 -14.43 3.56 -2.27
N GLY A 7 -14.96 4.20 -3.29
CA GLY A 7 -15.64 5.51 -3.15
C GLY A 7 -15.64 6.29 -4.45
N CYS A 8 -16.36 7.39 -4.46
CA CYS A 8 -16.49 8.27 -5.61
C CYS A 8 -15.17 8.96 -5.97
N THR A 9 -15.11 9.52 -7.17
CA THR A 9 -14.03 10.41 -7.59
C THR A 9 -13.93 11.57 -6.59
N ASN A 10 -12.71 11.98 -6.25
CA ASN A 10 -12.44 13.04 -5.26
C ASN A 10 -12.91 12.76 -3.81
N ALA A 11 -13.30 11.53 -3.44
CA ALA A 11 -13.52 11.17 -2.04
C ALA A 11 -12.22 11.20 -1.20
N GLY A 12 -11.05 11.14 -1.85
CA GLY A 12 -9.74 11.18 -1.20
C GLY A 12 -9.11 9.82 -0.99
N LYS A 13 -9.51 8.80 -1.77
CA LYS A 13 -8.99 7.42 -1.70
C LYS A 13 -7.48 7.36 -1.80
N SER A 14 -6.90 7.90 -2.86
CA SER A 14 -5.43 7.86 -3.07
C SER A 14 -4.67 8.66 -2.00
N THR A 15 -5.28 9.72 -1.42
CA THR A 15 -4.70 10.43 -0.29
C THR A 15 -4.70 9.54 0.96
N LEU A 16 -5.81 8.88 1.26
CA LEU A 16 -5.91 7.95 2.39
C LEU A 16 -4.99 6.75 2.18
N PHE A 17 -4.96 6.18 0.98
CA PHE A 17 -4.05 5.11 0.58
C PHE A 17 -2.59 5.48 0.91
N ASN A 18 -2.12 6.60 0.40
CA ASN A 18 -0.76 7.08 0.65
C ASN A 18 -0.50 7.38 2.14
N THR A 19 -1.51 7.85 2.87
CA THR A 19 -1.39 8.11 4.30
C THR A 19 -1.24 6.81 5.09
N LEU A 20 -2.08 5.81 4.83
CA LEU A 20 -2.00 4.50 5.48
C LEU A 20 -0.67 3.78 5.17
N ILE A 21 -0.17 3.89 3.95
CA ILE A 21 1.12 3.33 3.55
C ILE A 21 2.28 4.13 4.16
N GLY A 22 2.21 5.46 4.16
CA GLY A 22 3.29 6.35 4.61
C GLY A 22 3.48 6.40 6.12
N THR A 23 2.49 6.04 6.91
CA THR A 23 2.60 5.97 8.38
C THR A 23 3.31 4.71 8.85
N ARG A 24 3.46 3.69 8.01
CA ARG A 24 4.05 2.39 8.38
C ARG A 24 4.92 1.82 7.27
N ARG A 25 5.79 0.86 7.61
CA ARG A 25 6.69 0.17 6.67
C ARG A 25 5.90 -0.39 5.49
N ALA A 26 5.81 0.38 4.42
CA ALA A 26 5.34 -0.13 3.15
C ALA A 26 6.35 -1.16 2.65
N ILE A 27 5.92 -2.39 2.49
CA ILE A 27 6.70 -3.38 1.78
C ILE A 27 6.18 -3.34 0.36
N VAL A 28 6.97 -2.69 -0.50
CA VAL A 28 6.66 -2.62 -1.92
C VAL A 28 6.85 -4.01 -2.50
N THR A 29 5.77 -4.72 -2.71
CA THR A 29 5.72 -5.86 -3.60
C THR A 29 4.59 -5.61 -4.58
N ASP A 30 4.94 -5.19 -5.81
CA ASP A 30 4.00 -5.26 -6.90
C ASP A 30 3.67 -6.73 -7.11
N ILE A 31 2.43 -7.11 -6.91
CA ILE A 31 1.93 -8.44 -7.26
C ILE A 31 1.58 -8.38 -8.75
N PRO A 32 2.36 -9.01 -9.65
CA PRO A 32 1.99 -9.06 -11.06
C PRO A 32 0.76 -9.94 -11.21
N GLY A 33 -0.33 -9.40 -11.74
CA GLY A 33 -1.46 -10.23 -12.14
C GLY A 33 -2.86 -9.67 -11.89
N THR A 34 -3.00 -8.48 -11.35
CA THR A 34 -4.30 -7.83 -11.27
C THR A 34 -4.48 -6.84 -12.42
N THR A 35 -5.59 -7.00 -13.14
CA THR A 35 -6.10 -6.19 -14.24
C THR A 35 -5.57 -4.74 -14.29
N ARG A 36 -5.21 -4.30 -15.45
CA ARG A 36 -4.41 -3.18 -15.95
C ARG A 36 -4.50 -1.79 -15.25
N ASP A 37 -5.32 -1.58 -14.20
CA ASP A 37 -5.59 -0.24 -13.64
C ASP A 37 -5.77 -0.17 -12.12
N LEU A 38 -5.51 -1.25 -11.35
CA LEU A 38 -5.65 -1.24 -9.90
C LEU A 38 -4.29 -1.06 -9.21
N ILE A 39 -4.18 -0.04 -8.36
CA ILE A 39 -3.00 0.17 -7.51
C ILE A 39 -3.16 -0.68 -6.26
N SER A 40 -2.26 -1.65 -6.07
CA SER A 40 -2.24 -2.47 -4.86
C SER A 40 -0.87 -2.43 -4.20
N GLN A 41 -0.85 -2.39 -2.87
CA GLN A 41 0.39 -2.36 -2.11
C GLN A 41 0.29 -3.17 -0.81
N SER A 42 1.30 -4.00 -0.55
CA SER A 42 1.41 -4.71 0.73
C SER A 42 1.83 -3.75 1.83
N CYS A 43 1.18 -3.84 2.97
CA CYS A 43 1.47 -3.03 4.15
C CYS A 43 1.22 -3.83 5.43
N VAL A 44 1.50 -3.22 6.58
CA VAL A 44 1.25 -3.81 7.90
C VAL A 44 0.37 -2.86 8.69
N ILE A 45 -0.79 -3.30 9.13
CA ILE A 45 -1.70 -2.53 9.99
C ILE A 45 -1.77 -3.25 11.34
N GLY A 46 -1.36 -2.56 12.41
CA GLY A 46 -1.38 -3.12 13.76
C GLY A 46 -0.63 -4.46 13.90
N GLU A 47 0.51 -4.61 13.23
CA GLU A 47 1.34 -5.83 13.16
C GLU A 47 0.77 -6.95 12.25
N ILE A 48 -0.39 -6.75 11.64
CA ILE A 48 -1.01 -7.72 10.74
C ILE A 48 -0.67 -7.36 9.28
N PRO A 49 -0.04 -8.28 8.52
CA PRO A 49 0.26 -8.06 7.12
C PRO A 49 -1.04 -8.09 6.29
N CYS A 50 -1.17 -7.10 5.39
CA CYS A 50 -2.32 -7.00 4.50
C CYS A 50 -1.91 -6.38 3.15
N THR A 51 -2.80 -6.47 2.18
CA THR A 51 -2.68 -5.78 0.90
C THR A 51 -3.77 -4.73 0.82
N LEU A 52 -3.37 -3.48 0.62
CA LEU A 52 -4.28 -2.37 0.39
C LEU A 52 -4.47 -2.19 -1.12
N VAL A 53 -5.72 -2.08 -1.57
CA VAL A 53 -6.08 -1.93 -2.98
C VAL A 53 -6.84 -0.62 -3.15
N ASP A 54 -6.34 0.29 -4.00
CA ASP A 54 -7.01 1.54 -4.36
C ASP A 54 -7.89 1.29 -5.60
N ALA A 55 -9.21 1.29 -5.42
CA ALA A 55 -10.15 1.17 -6.53
C ALA A 55 -10.25 2.49 -7.31
N PRO A 56 -10.57 2.43 -8.62
CA PRO A 56 -10.88 3.63 -9.37
C PRO A 56 -12.03 4.41 -8.71
N GLY A 57 -12.03 5.73 -8.87
CA GLY A 57 -13.13 6.55 -8.38
C GLY A 57 -14.35 6.39 -9.26
N LEU A 58 -15.52 6.14 -8.67
CA LEU A 58 -16.75 6.13 -9.45
C LEU A 58 -17.04 7.52 -9.99
N ASP A 59 -17.10 7.60 -11.30
CA ASP A 59 -17.56 8.72 -12.09
C ASP A 59 -18.85 8.27 -12.84
N GLU A 60 -19.32 9.02 -13.80
CA GLU A 60 -20.52 8.68 -14.57
C GLU A 60 -20.33 7.50 -15.55
N LYS A 61 -19.12 6.90 -15.62
CA LYS A 61 -18.77 5.84 -16.56
C LYS A 61 -19.04 4.43 -15.99
N SER A 62 -19.80 3.64 -16.72
CA SER A 62 -20.19 2.28 -16.32
C SER A 62 -19.03 1.28 -16.18
N SER A 63 -17.88 1.52 -16.83
CA SER A 63 -16.68 0.66 -16.75
C SER A 63 -16.07 0.59 -15.36
N GLU A 64 -16.19 1.65 -14.59
CA GLU A 64 -15.64 1.76 -13.24
C GLU A 64 -16.42 0.94 -12.22
N LEU A 65 -17.74 0.80 -12.39
CA LEU A 65 -18.58 -0.02 -11.51
C LEU A 65 -18.13 -1.49 -11.48
N MET A 66 -17.78 -2.07 -12.63
CA MET A 66 -17.29 -3.45 -12.70
C MET A 66 -15.97 -3.64 -11.97
N MET A 67 -15.05 -2.64 -12.07
CA MET A 67 -13.78 -2.66 -11.35
C MET A 67 -13.98 -2.53 -9.84
N ILE A 68 -14.85 -1.63 -9.41
CA ILE A 68 -15.20 -1.44 -7.99
C ILE A 68 -15.83 -2.72 -7.44
N GLU A 69 -16.75 -3.34 -8.17
CA GLU A 69 -17.37 -4.61 -7.79
C GLU A 69 -16.33 -5.72 -7.62
N SER A 70 -15.37 -5.81 -8.56
CA SER A 70 -14.27 -6.77 -8.47
C SER A 70 -13.41 -6.54 -7.22
N VAL A 71 -13.10 -5.28 -6.88
CA VAL A 71 -12.36 -4.95 -5.66
C VAL A 71 -13.15 -5.34 -4.42
N ILE A 72 -14.47 -5.03 -4.39
CA ILE A 72 -15.34 -5.41 -3.26
C ILE A 72 -15.33 -6.92 -3.04
N GLN A 73 -15.49 -7.69 -4.11
CA GLN A 73 -15.55 -9.17 -4.05
C GLN A 73 -14.22 -9.78 -3.56
N GLN A 74 -13.08 -9.24 -4.02
CA GLN A 74 -11.76 -9.74 -3.68
C GLN A 74 -11.24 -9.26 -2.32
N SER A 75 -11.90 -8.27 -1.70
CA SER A 75 -11.49 -7.71 -0.42
C SER A 75 -12.08 -8.48 0.76
N ASP A 76 -11.26 -8.71 1.79
CA ASP A 76 -11.74 -9.24 3.08
C ASP A 76 -12.46 -8.16 3.88
N ILE A 77 -11.92 -6.92 3.80
CA ILE A 77 -12.47 -5.72 4.43
C ILE A 77 -12.56 -4.63 3.37
N CYS A 78 -13.63 -3.84 3.38
CA CYS A 78 -13.78 -2.66 2.55
C CYS A 78 -13.73 -1.38 3.38
N ILE A 79 -13.06 -0.35 2.88
CA ILE A 79 -13.14 1.02 3.37
C ILE A 79 -13.95 1.81 2.33
N PHE A 80 -15.18 2.15 2.68
CA PHE A 80 -16.04 2.95 1.84
C PHE A 80 -15.86 4.43 2.16
N LEU A 81 -15.16 5.15 1.30
CA LEU A 81 -14.85 6.57 1.46
C LEU A 81 -15.93 7.44 0.86
N VAL A 82 -16.47 8.35 1.66
CA VAL A 82 -17.38 9.42 1.22
C VAL A 82 -16.79 10.79 1.53
N ASN A 83 -17.11 11.78 0.69
CA ASN A 83 -16.62 13.14 0.83
C ASN A 83 -17.61 13.98 1.65
N HIS A 84 -17.22 14.43 2.84
CA HIS A 84 -18.06 15.25 3.69
C HIS A 84 -18.48 16.59 3.04
N LEU A 85 -17.58 17.20 2.24
CA LEU A 85 -17.86 18.51 1.63
C LEU A 85 -19.00 18.47 0.62
N THR A 86 -19.22 17.33 -0.03
CA THR A 86 -20.32 17.15 -1.01
C THR A 86 -21.52 16.43 -0.42
N GLY A 87 -21.37 15.84 0.77
CA GLY A 87 -22.38 14.93 1.34
C GLY A 87 -22.50 13.66 0.51
N LEU A 88 -23.53 12.85 0.83
CA LEU A 88 -23.84 11.64 0.09
C LEU A 88 -24.35 11.97 -1.31
N GLN A 89 -23.73 11.37 -2.33
CA GLN A 89 -24.05 11.54 -3.73
C GLN A 89 -24.77 10.30 -4.27
N TYR A 90 -25.39 10.40 -5.43
CA TYR A 90 -26.03 9.27 -6.12
C TYR A 90 -25.04 8.12 -6.38
N GLN A 91 -23.80 8.44 -6.75
CA GLN A 91 -22.74 7.45 -6.97
C GLN A 91 -22.37 6.71 -5.68
N ASP A 92 -22.43 7.37 -4.51
CA ASP A 92 -22.22 6.69 -3.22
C ASP A 92 -23.31 5.65 -2.97
N SER A 93 -24.56 5.92 -3.38
CA SER A 93 -25.65 4.95 -3.30
C SER A 93 -25.43 3.76 -4.23
N GLN A 94 -24.88 3.97 -5.43
CA GLN A 94 -24.54 2.87 -6.35
C GLN A 94 -23.44 1.97 -5.77
N ILE A 95 -22.40 2.54 -5.15
CA ILE A 95 -21.35 1.78 -4.47
C ILE A 95 -21.94 1.01 -3.28
N HIS A 96 -22.78 1.65 -2.49
CA HIS A 96 -23.48 1.01 -1.38
C HIS A 96 -24.28 -0.21 -1.84
N ASP A 97 -25.04 -0.09 -2.94
CA ASP A 97 -25.79 -1.21 -3.52
C ASP A 97 -24.88 -2.37 -3.94
N LEU A 98 -23.70 -2.09 -4.51
CA LEU A 98 -22.70 -3.11 -4.83
C LEU A 98 -22.19 -3.82 -3.58
N ILE A 99 -21.90 -3.08 -2.51
CA ILE A 99 -21.47 -3.63 -1.22
C ILE A 99 -22.54 -4.55 -0.64
N LEU A 100 -23.82 -4.13 -0.69
CA LEU A 100 -24.94 -4.94 -0.22
C LEU A 100 -25.09 -6.24 -1.06
N LYS A 101 -25.07 -6.12 -2.39
CA LYS A 101 -25.16 -7.26 -3.30
C LYS A 101 -24.01 -8.27 -3.13
N SER A 102 -22.84 -7.78 -2.80
CA SER A 102 -21.66 -8.62 -2.55
C SER A 102 -21.62 -9.25 -1.15
N GLY A 103 -22.62 -8.97 -0.29
CA GLY A 103 -22.66 -9.47 1.08
C GLY A 103 -21.55 -8.91 2.00
N LYS A 104 -20.89 -7.83 1.58
CA LYS A 104 -19.72 -7.24 2.29
C LYS A 104 -20.09 -6.12 3.25
N HIS A 105 -21.36 -5.84 3.46
CA HIS A 105 -21.84 -4.76 4.32
C HIS A 105 -21.28 -4.87 5.75
N GLY A 106 -21.29 -6.06 6.34
CA GLY A 106 -20.77 -6.31 7.70
C GLY A 106 -19.25 -6.24 7.81
N SER A 107 -18.52 -6.35 6.69
CA SER A 107 -17.06 -6.20 6.64
C SER A 107 -16.62 -4.86 6.00
N THR A 108 -17.50 -3.87 6.01
CA THR A 108 -17.21 -2.54 5.46
C THR A 108 -17.22 -1.48 6.57
N ILE A 109 -16.18 -0.65 6.59
CA ILE A 109 -16.11 0.58 7.39
C ILE A 109 -16.46 1.75 6.48
N MET A 110 -17.45 2.54 6.87
CA MET A 110 -17.73 3.80 6.19
C MET A 110 -16.87 4.91 6.77
N VAL A 111 -16.07 5.56 5.94
CA VAL A 111 -15.17 6.63 6.34
C VAL A 111 -15.59 7.94 5.68
N VAL A 112 -16.01 8.90 6.49
CA VAL A 112 -16.38 10.25 6.08
C VAL A 112 -15.12 11.10 6.08
N ASN A 113 -14.58 11.38 4.90
CA ASN A 113 -13.32 12.10 4.73
C ASN A 113 -13.54 13.60 4.52
N LYS A 114 -12.47 14.38 4.68
CA LYS A 114 -12.43 15.85 4.54
C LYS A 114 -13.24 16.59 5.60
N ILE A 115 -13.21 16.09 6.84
CA ILE A 115 -13.85 16.71 8.01
C ILE A 115 -12.99 17.83 8.64
N ASP A 116 -12.09 18.42 7.87
CA ASP A 116 -11.08 19.41 8.35
C ASP A 116 -11.69 20.55 9.17
N LYS A 117 -12.92 20.94 8.87
CA LYS A 117 -13.64 22.02 9.59
C LYS A 117 -14.05 21.65 11.01
N TYR A 118 -14.14 20.35 11.32
CA TYR A 118 -14.66 19.83 12.59
C TYR A 118 -13.57 19.32 13.52
N LEU A 119 -12.30 19.52 13.18
CA LEU A 119 -11.16 19.05 14.01
C LEU A 119 -11.11 19.73 15.39
N THR A 120 -11.70 20.92 15.51
CA THR A 120 -11.75 21.72 16.74
C THR A 120 -13.15 21.85 17.32
N ASP A 121 -14.16 21.23 16.70
CA ASP A 121 -15.57 21.40 17.05
C ASP A 121 -16.18 20.07 17.51
N ASN A 122 -16.85 20.08 18.68
CA ASN A 122 -17.57 18.91 19.21
C ASN A 122 -18.78 18.47 18.35
N LYS A 123 -19.02 19.14 17.21
CA LYS A 123 -20.14 18.85 16.30
C LYS A 123 -19.89 17.67 15.35
N LEU A 124 -18.66 17.15 15.30
CA LEU A 124 -18.33 16.03 14.39
C LEU A 124 -19.28 14.84 14.55
N GLN A 125 -19.59 14.47 15.78
CA GLN A 125 -20.49 13.33 16.05
C GLN A 125 -21.91 13.56 15.51
N VAL A 126 -22.40 14.78 15.59
CA VAL A 126 -23.73 15.17 15.05
C VAL A 126 -23.70 15.08 13.51
N GLU A 127 -22.64 15.56 12.89
CA GLU A 127 -22.47 15.47 11.43
C GLU A 127 -22.39 14.04 10.94
N LEU A 128 -21.71 13.16 11.67
CA LEU A 128 -21.58 11.74 11.31
C LEU A 128 -22.93 11.01 11.39
N MET A 129 -23.88 11.47 12.20
CA MET A 129 -25.22 10.86 12.28
C MET A 129 -25.92 10.81 10.92
N ASN A 130 -25.69 11.79 10.04
CA ASN A 130 -26.28 11.84 8.71
C ASN A 130 -25.84 10.67 7.82
N TYR A 131 -24.71 10.03 8.11
CA TYR A 131 -24.15 8.93 7.34
C TYR A 131 -24.58 7.56 7.86
N HIS A 132 -25.07 7.47 9.09
CA HIS A 132 -25.63 6.23 9.67
C HIS A 132 -26.89 5.74 8.95
N VAL A 133 -27.54 6.59 8.14
CA VAL A 133 -28.68 6.22 7.31
C VAL A 133 -28.35 5.06 6.36
N MET A 134 -27.10 4.89 5.98
CA MET A 134 -26.65 3.78 5.14
C MET A 134 -26.50 2.45 5.89
N GLY A 135 -26.70 2.42 7.21
CA GLY A 135 -26.79 1.21 8.01
C GLY A 135 -25.45 0.54 8.36
N TYR A 136 -24.30 1.17 8.05
CA TYR A 136 -23.00 0.61 8.43
C TYR A 136 -22.81 0.59 9.95
N GLN A 137 -22.27 -0.54 10.47
CA GLN A 137 -21.99 -0.67 11.90
C GLN A 137 -20.91 0.31 12.38
N THR A 138 -19.95 0.61 11.50
CA THR A 138 -18.86 1.53 11.80
C THR A 138 -18.88 2.68 10.79
N VAL A 139 -19.13 3.88 11.31
CA VAL A 139 -19.04 5.16 10.59
C VAL A 139 -18.02 6.01 11.30
N MET A 140 -16.98 6.45 10.60
CA MET A 140 -15.86 7.20 11.18
C MET A 140 -15.60 8.46 10.37
N GLY A 141 -15.21 9.54 11.06
CA GLY A 141 -14.73 10.74 10.41
C GLY A 141 -13.21 10.74 10.28
N CYS A 142 -12.69 11.19 9.14
CA CYS A 142 -11.25 11.39 8.99
C CYS A 142 -10.90 12.63 8.16
N SER A 143 -9.67 13.08 8.32
CA SER A 143 -9.00 13.99 7.38
C SER A 143 -7.69 13.33 6.96
N ALA A 144 -7.68 12.72 5.78
CA ALA A 144 -6.48 12.05 5.26
C ALA A 144 -5.30 13.01 5.11
N THR A 145 -5.55 14.27 4.74
CA THR A 145 -4.53 15.32 4.59
C THR A 145 -3.97 15.79 5.93
N LYS A 146 -4.79 15.90 6.96
CA LYS A 146 -4.39 16.32 8.32
C LYS A 146 -4.02 15.14 9.21
N LYS A 147 -4.12 13.91 8.72
CA LYS A 147 -3.87 12.65 9.45
C LYS A 147 -4.74 12.50 10.71
N TYR A 148 -5.91 13.11 10.73
CA TYR A 148 -6.88 12.99 11.83
C TYR A 148 -7.77 11.76 11.59
N GLY A 149 -8.07 11.01 12.65
CA GLY A 149 -8.90 9.81 12.59
C GLY A 149 -8.22 8.61 11.93
N ILE A 150 -6.92 8.70 11.59
CA ILE A 150 -6.17 7.62 10.94
C ILE A 150 -5.80 6.52 11.93
N GLU A 151 -5.37 6.89 13.15
CA GLU A 151 -5.02 5.92 14.19
C GLU A 151 -6.25 5.12 14.63
N GLU A 152 -7.40 5.79 14.79
CA GLU A 152 -8.68 5.15 15.11
C GLU A 152 -9.15 4.21 13.99
N LEU A 153 -8.96 4.61 12.73
CA LEU A 153 -9.24 3.76 11.56
C LEU A 153 -8.35 2.51 11.57
N GLU A 154 -7.05 2.66 11.81
CA GLU A 154 -6.12 1.54 11.90
C GLU A 154 -6.49 0.59 13.05
N GLU A 155 -6.89 1.12 14.20
CA GLU A 155 -7.34 0.31 15.35
C GLU A 155 -8.60 -0.49 15.00
N GLN A 156 -9.55 0.14 14.32
CA GLN A 156 -10.79 -0.52 13.88
C GLN A 156 -10.50 -1.60 12.83
N LEU A 157 -9.63 -1.32 11.86
CA LEU A 157 -9.17 -2.31 10.90
C LEU A 157 -8.52 -3.50 11.59
N LYS A 158 -7.63 -3.26 12.57
CA LYS A 158 -6.99 -4.31 13.37
C LYS A 158 -8.02 -5.18 14.08
N LYS A 159 -9.05 -4.58 14.71
CA LYS A 159 -10.13 -5.32 15.36
C LYS A 159 -10.87 -6.23 14.36
N MET A 160 -11.22 -5.70 13.20
CA MET A 160 -11.92 -6.48 12.16
C MET A 160 -11.03 -7.59 11.61
N MET A 161 -9.75 -7.31 11.33
CA MET A 161 -8.79 -8.30 10.83
C MET A 161 -8.59 -9.45 11.82
N THR A 162 -8.60 -9.16 13.11
CA THR A 162 -8.45 -10.16 14.18
C THR A 162 -9.72 -11.00 14.36
N ALA A 163 -10.89 -10.44 14.08
CA ALA A 163 -12.18 -11.12 14.19
C ALA A 163 -12.50 -12.04 12.99
N LEU A 164 -11.85 -11.81 11.84
CA LEU A 164 -12.00 -12.68 10.67
C LEU A 164 -11.35 -14.04 10.96
N PRO A 165 -12.01 -15.15 10.57
CA PRO A 165 -11.39 -16.47 10.71
C PRO A 165 -10.08 -16.46 9.92
N HIS A 166 -8.98 -16.65 10.63
CA HIS A 166 -7.70 -16.84 9.98
C HIS A 166 -7.81 -18.09 9.11
N HIS A 167 -7.76 -17.94 7.80
CA HIS A 167 -7.40 -19.05 6.94
C HIS A 167 -5.95 -19.40 7.24
N THR A 168 -5.78 -20.35 8.17
CA THR A 168 -4.47 -20.86 8.64
C THR A 168 -3.68 -21.57 7.55
N ASP A 169 -4.21 -21.67 6.33
CA ASP A 169 -3.54 -22.30 5.19
C ASP A 169 -2.88 -21.33 4.21
N ILE A 170 -2.95 -20.03 4.46
CA ILE A 170 -2.02 -19.13 3.82
C ILE A 170 -0.76 -19.18 4.66
N ILE A 171 0.22 -19.97 4.22
CA ILE A 171 1.63 -19.68 4.49
C ILE A 171 1.78 -18.23 4.10
N THR A 172 1.64 -17.31 5.05
CA THR A 172 2.04 -15.91 4.87
C THR A 172 3.50 -16.03 4.49
N PRO A 173 3.90 -15.75 3.23
CA PRO A 173 5.31 -15.65 2.95
C PRO A 173 5.78 -14.57 3.92
N ALA A 174 6.64 -14.96 4.86
CA ALA A 174 7.25 -14.01 5.77
C ALA A 174 7.69 -12.84 4.90
N LEU A 175 7.21 -11.63 5.21
CA LEU A 175 7.45 -10.44 4.41
C LEU A 175 8.94 -10.43 4.05
N PRO A 176 9.29 -10.27 2.77
CA PRO A 176 10.68 -10.31 2.38
C PRO A 176 11.45 -9.27 3.19
N ILE A 177 12.58 -9.67 3.73
CA ILE A 177 13.46 -8.76 4.46
C ILE A 177 14.22 -7.95 3.43
N ASP A 178 14.04 -6.63 3.45
CA ASP A 178 14.73 -5.72 2.54
C ASP A 178 16.20 -5.59 2.91
N ILE A 179 17.11 -5.83 1.95
CA ILE A 179 18.56 -5.73 2.11
C ILE A 179 19.12 -4.81 1.03
N ALA A 180 19.72 -3.70 1.42
CA ALA A 180 20.48 -2.84 0.52
C ALA A 180 21.97 -3.20 0.59
N ILE A 181 22.61 -3.36 -0.57
CA ILE A 181 24.04 -3.61 -0.66
C ILE A 181 24.72 -2.34 -1.17
N ILE A 182 25.52 -1.72 -0.30
CA ILE A 182 26.25 -0.48 -0.58
C ILE A 182 27.76 -0.71 -0.49
N GLY A 183 28.52 0.14 -1.15
CA GLY A 183 30.00 0.08 -1.16
C GLY A 183 30.58 0.76 -2.38
N LYS A 184 31.90 1.00 -2.38
CA LYS A 184 32.62 1.59 -3.53
C LYS A 184 32.44 0.78 -4.81
N PRO A 185 32.66 1.37 -6.01
CA PRO A 185 32.77 0.59 -7.25
C PRO A 185 33.80 -0.52 -7.11
N ASN A 186 33.54 -1.67 -7.74
CA ASN A 186 34.43 -2.84 -7.77
C ASN A 186 34.67 -3.58 -6.43
N THR A 187 33.91 -3.30 -5.39
CA THR A 187 33.98 -4.04 -4.12
C THR A 187 33.25 -5.40 -4.13
N GLY A 188 32.81 -5.87 -5.28
CA GLY A 188 32.17 -7.19 -5.41
C GLY A 188 30.66 -7.22 -5.15
N LYS A 189 29.96 -6.08 -5.04
CA LYS A 189 28.51 -6.03 -4.80
C LYS A 189 27.68 -6.90 -5.75
N SER A 190 27.88 -6.69 -7.07
CA SER A 190 27.13 -7.45 -8.09
C SER A 190 27.52 -8.93 -8.09
N THR A 191 28.75 -9.27 -7.73
CA THR A 191 29.20 -10.66 -7.59
C THR A 191 28.48 -11.33 -6.42
N LEU A 192 28.34 -10.63 -5.29
CA LEU A 192 27.61 -11.11 -4.13
C LEU A 192 26.13 -11.35 -4.46
N ILE A 193 25.47 -10.37 -5.11
CA ILE A 193 24.08 -10.48 -5.55
C ILE A 193 23.91 -11.67 -6.51
N ASN A 194 24.77 -11.79 -7.51
CA ASN A 194 24.72 -12.89 -8.48
C ASN A 194 24.96 -14.26 -7.81
N THR A 195 25.85 -14.32 -6.83
CA THR A 195 26.11 -15.55 -6.09
C THR A 195 24.90 -15.98 -5.26
N TRP A 196 24.27 -15.03 -4.62
CA TRP A 196 23.04 -15.28 -3.86
C TRP A 196 21.88 -15.66 -4.80
N SER A 197 21.72 -14.97 -5.92
CA SER A 197 20.67 -15.25 -6.91
C SER A 197 20.84 -16.62 -7.59
N ARG A 198 22.07 -17.13 -7.77
CA ARG A 198 22.33 -18.44 -8.37
C ARG A 198 22.10 -19.62 -7.43
N LYS A 199 22.32 -19.43 -6.13
CA LYS A 199 22.16 -20.49 -5.11
C LYS A 199 20.71 -20.72 -4.69
N VAL A 200 19.80 -19.84 -5.10
CA VAL A 200 18.42 -19.84 -4.65
C VAL A 200 17.52 -19.64 -5.89
N VAL A 201 16.39 -20.33 -5.94
CA VAL A 201 15.39 -20.19 -7.00
C VAL A 201 14.96 -18.73 -7.08
N SER A 202 15.60 -17.95 -7.94
CA SER A 202 15.33 -16.53 -8.09
C SER A 202 14.25 -16.33 -9.15
N ARG A 203 13.18 -15.61 -8.78
CA ARG A 203 12.37 -14.90 -9.76
C ARG A 203 12.94 -13.49 -9.87
N VAL A 204 13.59 -13.19 -10.98
CA VAL A 204 13.99 -11.83 -11.32
C VAL A 204 12.73 -11.12 -11.80
N SER A 205 12.21 -10.19 -11.02
CA SER A 205 11.22 -9.23 -11.49
C SER A 205 11.91 -7.87 -11.66
N GLU A 206 12.09 -7.44 -12.88
CA GLU A 206 12.37 -6.04 -13.18
C GLU A 206 11.05 -5.28 -12.98
N VAL A 207 10.91 -4.58 -11.87
CA VAL A 207 9.78 -3.71 -11.66
C VAL A 207 10.10 -2.36 -12.29
N ALA A 208 9.63 -2.17 -13.50
CA ALA A 208 9.55 -0.86 -14.15
C ALA A 208 8.19 -0.25 -13.79
N GLY A 209 8.17 0.85 -13.04
CA GLY A 209 6.90 1.56 -12.82
C GLY A 209 6.76 2.37 -11.53
N THR A 210 7.67 2.29 -10.58
CA THR A 210 7.69 3.23 -9.45
C THR A 210 8.52 4.46 -9.82
N THR A 211 8.12 5.64 -9.34
CA THR A 211 8.83 6.92 -9.50
C THR A 211 10.30 6.89 -9.01
N LEU A 212 10.74 5.74 -8.48
CA LEU A 212 12.07 5.44 -8.01
C LEU A 212 12.54 4.14 -8.69
N ASP A 213 13.24 4.25 -9.84
CA ASP A 213 13.81 3.14 -10.62
C ASP A 213 14.91 2.39 -9.85
N TYR A 214 14.55 1.44 -9.00
CA TYR A 214 15.50 0.52 -8.36
C TYR A 214 15.53 -0.82 -9.08
N VAL A 215 16.72 -1.41 -9.20
CA VAL A 215 16.86 -2.82 -9.59
C VAL A 215 16.78 -3.65 -8.30
N THR A 216 15.70 -4.42 -8.17
CA THR A 216 15.51 -5.33 -7.05
C THR A 216 15.58 -6.78 -7.52
N THR A 217 16.07 -7.66 -6.66
CA THR A 217 16.10 -9.10 -6.88
C THR A 217 15.56 -9.78 -5.64
N THR A 218 14.47 -10.53 -5.77
CA THR A 218 13.95 -11.33 -4.66
C THR A 218 14.66 -12.68 -4.60
N VAL A 219 15.19 -13.03 -3.43
CA VAL A 219 15.86 -14.30 -3.18
C VAL A 219 15.23 -14.99 -1.97
N MET A 220 15.25 -16.31 -1.96
CA MET A 220 14.82 -17.12 -0.81
C MET A 220 16.04 -17.76 -0.15
N ILE A 221 16.30 -17.47 1.11
CA ILE A 221 17.38 -18.08 1.89
C ILE A 221 16.77 -18.89 3.04
N GLY A 222 16.88 -20.20 2.97
CA GLY A 222 16.15 -21.10 3.86
C GLY A 222 14.64 -21.03 3.61
N LYS A 223 13.87 -20.66 4.64
CA LYS A 223 12.40 -20.46 4.56
C LYS A 223 11.99 -18.98 4.50
N LYS A 224 12.94 -18.05 4.37
CA LYS A 224 12.67 -16.61 4.38
C LYS A 224 12.93 -16.00 3.02
N HIS A 225 12.08 -15.04 2.66
CA HIS A 225 12.24 -14.23 1.44
C HIS A 225 13.01 -12.95 1.76
N TYR A 226 13.87 -12.54 0.83
CA TYR A 226 14.66 -11.30 0.93
C TYR A 226 14.56 -10.53 -0.37
N THR A 227 14.39 -9.21 -0.28
CA THR A 227 14.48 -8.30 -1.43
C THR A 227 15.84 -7.63 -1.40
N LEU A 228 16.66 -7.88 -2.40
CA LEU A 228 17.98 -7.29 -2.56
C LEU A 228 17.88 -6.04 -3.43
N TYR A 229 18.35 -4.90 -2.92
CA TYR A 229 18.44 -3.64 -3.65
C TYR A 229 19.87 -3.47 -4.18
N ASP A 230 20.03 -3.53 -5.53
CA ASP A 230 21.35 -3.33 -6.18
C ASP A 230 21.62 -1.83 -6.41
N THR A 231 22.35 -1.21 -5.49
CA THR A 231 22.77 0.19 -5.63
C THR A 231 23.80 0.39 -6.74
N ALA A 232 24.48 -0.66 -7.22
CA ALA A 232 25.40 -0.59 -8.36
C ALA A 232 24.66 -0.55 -9.71
N GLY A 233 23.46 -1.16 -9.80
CA GLY A 233 22.59 -1.07 -10.95
C GLY A 233 22.11 0.35 -11.23
N ILE A 234 21.89 1.14 -10.17
CA ILE A 234 21.53 2.56 -10.27
C ILE A 234 22.63 3.36 -10.99
N LYS A 235 23.89 3.10 -10.70
CA LYS A 235 25.03 3.77 -11.34
C LYS A 235 25.26 3.33 -12.81
N ARG A 236 24.96 2.10 -13.17
CA ARG A 236 25.16 1.60 -14.54
C ARG A 236 24.25 2.23 -15.57
N ARG A 237 23.03 2.65 -15.16
CA ARG A 237 22.07 3.35 -16.04
C ARG A 237 22.38 4.84 -16.20
N SER A 238 23.27 5.42 -15.38
CA SER A 238 23.62 6.86 -15.36
C SER A 238 25.03 7.11 -15.91
N LYS A 239 25.30 6.82 -17.19
CA LYS A 239 26.63 6.98 -17.81
C LYS A 239 26.95 8.40 -18.29
N SER A 240 26.15 9.43 -18.04
CA SER A 240 26.43 10.82 -18.42
C SER A 240 26.72 11.71 -17.22
N ALA A 241 27.69 12.61 -17.37
CA ALA A 241 28.05 13.61 -16.36
C ALA A 241 26.82 14.41 -15.92
N GLY A 242 26.53 14.41 -14.62
CA GLY A 242 25.31 15.02 -14.03
C GLY A 242 24.35 13.99 -13.45
N LEU A 243 24.37 12.72 -13.84
CA LEU A 243 23.49 11.67 -13.35
C LEU A 243 24.04 10.93 -12.12
N GLU A 244 25.30 11.13 -11.73
CA GLU A 244 25.87 10.54 -10.51
C GLU A 244 25.23 11.13 -9.24
N SER A 245 24.91 12.42 -9.24
CA SER A 245 24.21 13.07 -8.14
C SER A 245 22.77 12.52 -7.99
N ILE A 246 22.09 12.24 -9.10
CA ILE A 246 20.74 11.65 -9.12
C ILE A 246 20.79 10.21 -8.58
N ALA A 247 21.76 9.41 -9.00
CA ALA A 247 21.94 8.04 -8.52
C ALA A 247 22.25 7.99 -7.02
N TYR A 248 23.08 8.94 -6.53
CA TYR A 248 23.36 9.08 -5.12
C TYR A 248 22.11 9.48 -4.33
N GLN A 249 21.36 10.50 -4.82
CA GLN A 249 20.13 10.94 -4.17
C GLN A 249 19.10 9.80 -4.13
N LYS A 250 18.91 9.06 -5.22
CA LYS A 250 18.04 7.88 -5.24
C LYS A 250 18.44 6.83 -4.19
N THR A 251 19.74 6.59 -4.02
CA THR A 251 20.23 5.66 -2.98
C THR A 251 19.88 6.17 -1.58
N ILE A 252 20.07 7.47 -1.31
CA ILE A 252 19.70 8.08 -0.02
C ILE A 252 18.21 7.99 0.23
N ASP A 253 17.40 8.27 -0.78
CA ASP A 253 15.95 8.21 -0.67
C ASP A 253 15.49 6.78 -0.39
N MET A 254 16.05 5.78 -1.07
CA MET A 254 15.80 4.37 -0.79
C MET A 254 16.13 4.02 0.67
N LEU A 255 17.30 4.40 1.17
CA LEU A 255 17.69 4.15 2.56
C LEU A 255 16.76 4.84 3.56
N LYS A 256 16.25 6.03 3.24
CA LYS A 256 15.32 6.78 4.10
C LYS A 256 13.91 6.19 4.11
N TYR A 257 13.39 5.81 2.94
CA TYR A 257 11.99 5.40 2.78
C TYR A 257 11.80 3.90 2.98
N VAL A 258 12.67 3.07 2.40
CA VAL A 258 12.59 1.60 2.54
C VAL A 258 13.16 1.12 3.88
N ARG A 259 14.18 1.82 4.41
CA ARG A 259 14.89 1.47 5.65
C ARG A 259 15.36 0.01 5.67
N PRO A 260 16.04 -0.48 4.61
CA PRO A 260 16.48 -1.85 4.52
C PRO A 260 17.61 -2.15 5.52
N ILE A 261 17.83 -3.44 5.80
CA ILE A 261 19.08 -3.87 6.40
C ILE A 261 20.21 -3.53 5.43
N THR A 262 21.16 -2.71 5.85
CA THR A 262 22.20 -2.22 4.96
C THR A 262 23.49 -3.03 5.14
N LEU A 263 23.94 -3.68 4.07
CA LEU A 263 25.24 -4.35 3.98
C LEU A 263 26.26 -3.42 3.33
N LEU A 264 27.26 -2.99 4.10
CA LEU A 264 28.39 -2.23 3.57
C LEU A 264 29.51 -3.18 3.13
N LEU A 265 29.79 -3.23 1.82
CA LEU A 265 30.94 -3.94 1.28
C LEU A 265 32.16 -3.02 1.23
N VAL A 266 33.24 -3.46 1.87
CA VAL A 266 34.54 -2.78 1.90
C VAL A 266 35.57 -3.70 1.26
N ASP A 267 36.47 -3.11 0.47
CA ASP A 267 37.63 -3.84 -0.07
C ASP A 267 38.70 -3.91 1.04
N GLY A 268 39.04 -5.10 1.47
CA GLY A 268 40.04 -5.35 2.51
C GLY A 268 41.47 -5.42 1.99
N SER A 269 41.68 -5.20 0.68
CA SER A 269 43.03 -5.23 0.06
C SER A 269 43.75 -3.89 0.07
N ILE A 270 43.23 -2.86 0.75
CA ILE A 270 43.81 -1.54 0.88
C ILE A 270 44.26 -1.30 2.33
#